data_30257620ebc9eb0afc9af136d73940fe
#
_entry.id   30257620ebc9eb0afc9af136d73940fe
#
_cell.length_a   1.000
_cell.length_b   1.000
_cell.length_c   1.000
_cell.angle_alpha   90.00
_cell.angle_beta   90.00
_cell.angle_gamma   90.00
#
_symmetry.space_group_name_H-M   'P 1'
#
loop_
_entity.id
_entity.type
_entity.pdbx_description
1 polymer ?
#
loop_
_entity_poly.entity_id
_entity_poly.type
_entity_poly.pdbx_seq_one_letter_code
_entity_poly.pdbx_strand_id
1 'polypeptide(L)'
;MLFRSIRPPEEETLLIEVTADKDEQVLPGGPLMLRALKPEQLVVIADALSKSVVLARDEREMAKAIDTVEPFARQLAEKGWIGVGRRVVLKHIGNALLVQQRLSGRVAVTEKPDVVWDRPDLDRLYGRLEDEYELKERAEAVSRKLSVISNTAEILTDIIDTRRSLRLEIIIVVLIAVELAVAAYQVLH
;
A
#
# COMPACT_ATOMS: atom_id res chain seq x y z
N MET A 1 1.40 24.96 -18.01
CA MET A 1 0.00 24.46 -17.97
C MET A 1 0.07 22.94 -17.88
N LEU A 2 -0.05 22.37 -16.67
CA LEU A 2 0.07 20.93 -16.45
C LEU A 2 -1.30 20.30 -16.76
N PHE A 3 -1.39 19.57 -17.85
CA PHE A 3 -2.52 18.68 -18.12
C PHE A 3 -2.52 17.60 -17.04
N ARG A 4 -3.31 17.82 -15.98
CA ARG A 4 -3.66 16.77 -15.04
C ARG A 4 -4.53 15.78 -15.80
N SER A 5 -3.98 14.66 -16.22
CA SER A 5 -4.75 13.56 -16.79
C SER A 5 -5.84 13.21 -15.78
N ILE A 6 -7.07 13.60 -16.10
CA ILE A 6 -8.26 13.18 -15.35
C ILE A 6 -8.43 11.71 -15.69
N ARG A 7 -7.97 10.83 -14.80
CA ARG A 7 -8.26 9.39 -14.93
C ARG A 7 -9.75 9.18 -14.72
N PRO A 8 -10.35 8.21 -15.41
CA PRO A 8 -11.74 7.86 -15.16
C PRO A 8 -11.90 7.53 -13.67
N PRO A 9 -12.99 7.97 -13.04
CA PRO A 9 -13.29 7.59 -11.66
C PRO A 9 -13.39 6.06 -11.56
N GLU A 10 -13.11 5.54 -10.38
CA GLU A 10 -13.44 4.16 -10.06
C GLU A 10 -14.95 4.05 -9.97
N GLU A 11 -15.51 3.08 -10.65
CA GLU A 11 -16.93 2.80 -10.64
C GLU A 11 -17.17 1.34 -10.28
N GLU A 12 -18.16 1.09 -9.46
CA GLU A 12 -18.65 -0.23 -9.14
C GLU A 12 -20.15 -0.25 -9.37
N THR A 13 -20.63 -1.29 -10.02
CA THR A 13 -22.06 -1.41 -10.36
C THR A 13 -22.59 -2.75 -9.88
N LEU A 14 -23.76 -2.73 -9.25
CA LEU A 14 -24.47 -3.92 -8.81
C LEU A 14 -25.88 -3.92 -9.41
N LEU A 15 -26.23 -4.97 -10.11
CA LEU A 15 -27.59 -5.18 -10.56
C LEU A 15 -28.43 -5.74 -9.39
N ILE A 16 -29.58 -5.12 -9.14
CA ILE A 16 -30.50 -5.56 -8.11
C ILE A 16 -31.78 -6.07 -8.78
N GLU A 17 -32.14 -7.31 -8.53
CA GLU A 17 -33.40 -7.91 -8.95
C GLU A 17 -34.34 -8.07 -7.74
N VAL A 18 -35.55 -7.48 -7.84
CA VAL A 18 -36.57 -7.61 -6.77
C VAL A 18 -37.61 -8.64 -7.19
N THR A 19 -37.64 -9.78 -6.49
CA THR A 19 -38.55 -10.89 -6.77
C THR A 19 -39.08 -11.47 -5.46
N ALA A 20 -40.40 -11.35 -5.24
CA ALA A 20 -41.03 -11.78 -3.98
C ALA A 20 -40.91 -13.28 -3.68
N ASP A 21 -40.82 -14.11 -4.72
CA ASP A 21 -40.87 -15.59 -4.62
C ASP A 21 -39.48 -16.25 -4.50
N LYS A 22 -38.40 -15.48 -4.62
CA LYS A 22 -37.04 -16.02 -4.52
C LYS A 22 -36.38 -15.67 -3.20
N ASP A 23 -35.46 -16.53 -2.78
CA ASP A 23 -34.65 -16.25 -1.60
C ASP A 23 -33.64 -15.12 -1.89
N GLU A 24 -33.42 -14.30 -0.86
CA GLU A 24 -32.42 -13.24 -0.92
C GLU A 24 -31.02 -13.85 -1.01
N GLN A 25 -30.32 -13.56 -2.12
CA GLN A 25 -28.98 -14.08 -2.36
C GLN A 25 -28.16 -13.14 -3.25
N VAL A 26 -26.87 -13.18 -3.11
CA VAL A 26 -25.90 -12.58 -4.02
C VAL A 26 -25.40 -13.69 -4.92
N LEU A 27 -25.56 -13.55 -6.23
CA LEU A 27 -25.01 -14.49 -7.19
C LEU A 27 -23.59 -14.06 -7.55
N PRO A 28 -22.59 -14.95 -7.51
CA PRO A 28 -21.21 -14.59 -7.84
C PRO A 28 -21.13 -13.96 -9.26
N GLY A 29 -20.68 -12.71 -9.32
CA GLY A 29 -20.64 -11.93 -10.55
C GLY A 29 -22.01 -11.63 -11.18
N GLY A 30 -23.10 -11.84 -10.45
CA GLY A 30 -24.48 -11.70 -10.92
C GLY A 30 -25.30 -10.68 -10.11
N PRO A 31 -26.64 -10.69 -10.29
CA PRO A 31 -27.51 -9.78 -9.59
C PRO A 31 -27.64 -10.12 -8.10
N LEU A 32 -27.82 -9.09 -7.27
CA LEU A 32 -28.32 -9.21 -5.92
C LEU A 32 -29.85 -9.43 -6.00
N MET A 33 -30.32 -10.58 -5.53
CA MET A 33 -31.73 -10.90 -5.46
C MET A 33 -32.30 -10.50 -4.09
N LEU A 34 -33.32 -9.65 -4.09
CA LEU A 34 -34.03 -9.20 -2.88
C LEU A 34 -35.53 -9.45 -3.00
N ARG A 35 -36.19 -9.77 -1.88
CA ARG A 35 -37.67 -9.86 -1.86
C ARG A 35 -38.34 -8.51 -1.93
N ALA A 36 -37.73 -7.50 -1.36
CA ALA A 36 -38.13 -6.11 -1.40
C ALA A 36 -36.89 -5.21 -1.27
N LEU A 37 -36.94 -4.04 -1.85
CA LEU A 37 -35.86 -3.05 -1.74
C LEU A 37 -36.26 -2.00 -0.71
N LYS A 38 -35.60 -2.02 0.45
CA LYS A 38 -35.80 -1.05 1.55
C LYS A 38 -34.69 0.00 1.56
N PRO A 39 -34.95 1.23 2.04
CA PRO A 39 -33.93 2.26 2.14
C PRO A 39 -32.68 1.84 2.93
N GLU A 40 -32.86 1.08 4.02
CA GLU A 40 -31.77 0.62 4.86
C GLU A 40 -30.88 -0.41 4.12
N GLN A 41 -31.45 -1.26 3.28
CA GLN A 41 -30.72 -2.17 2.42
C GLN A 41 -29.89 -1.41 1.38
N LEU A 42 -30.41 -0.31 0.81
CA LEU A 42 -29.65 0.54 -0.09
C LEU A 42 -28.44 1.18 0.59
N VAL A 43 -28.56 1.57 1.87
CA VAL A 43 -27.42 2.10 2.64
C VAL A 43 -26.33 1.03 2.77
N VAL A 44 -26.70 -0.20 3.13
CA VAL A 44 -25.75 -1.33 3.24
C VAL A 44 -25.08 -1.64 1.91
N ILE A 45 -25.84 -1.67 0.82
CA ILE A 45 -25.32 -1.92 -0.52
C ILE A 45 -24.35 -0.80 -0.94
N ALA A 46 -24.76 0.46 -0.74
CA ALA A 46 -23.93 1.62 -1.08
C ALA A 46 -22.63 1.65 -0.26
N ASP A 47 -22.67 1.27 1.02
CA ASP A 47 -21.47 1.16 1.86
C ASP A 47 -20.52 0.09 1.32
N ALA A 48 -21.00 -1.12 1.02
CA ALA A 48 -20.17 -2.20 0.48
C ALA A 48 -19.53 -1.82 -0.88
N LEU A 49 -20.32 -1.23 -1.80
CA LEU A 49 -19.82 -0.76 -3.09
C LEU A 49 -18.78 0.36 -2.92
N SER A 50 -19.02 1.32 -2.01
CA SER A 50 -18.08 2.40 -1.74
C SER A 50 -16.74 1.88 -1.22
N LYS A 51 -16.77 0.85 -0.35
CA LYS A 51 -15.58 0.17 0.16
C LYS A 51 -14.83 -0.57 -0.95
N SER A 52 -15.53 -1.27 -1.85
CA SER A 52 -14.91 -1.92 -3.01
C SER A 52 -14.18 -0.92 -3.90
N VAL A 53 -14.81 0.22 -4.21
CA VAL A 53 -14.20 1.32 -4.97
C VAL A 53 -12.96 1.89 -4.27
N VAL A 54 -13.03 2.12 -2.96
CA VAL A 54 -11.90 2.63 -2.17
C VAL A 54 -10.74 1.62 -2.20
N LEU A 55 -11.03 0.33 -1.99
CA LEU A 55 -10.02 -0.73 -2.04
C LEU A 55 -9.36 -0.82 -3.41
N ALA A 56 -10.13 -0.80 -4.51
CA ALA A 56 -9.59 -0.81 -5.87
C ALA A 56 -8.64 0.36 -6.13
N ARG A 57 -8.94 1.54 -5.60
CA ARG A 57 -8.07 2.70 -5.64
C ARG A 57 -6.80 2.47 -4.82
N ASP A 58 -6.94 1.98 -3.60
CA ASP A 58 -5.83 1.79 -2.66
C ASP A 58 -4.86 0.70 -3.18
N GLU A 59 -5.38 -0.38 -3.74
CA GLU A 59 -4.61 -1.43 -4.43
C GLU A 59 -3.74 -0.85 -5.57
N ARG A 60 -4.30 0.04 -6.37
CA ARG A 60 -3.56 0.68 -7.48
C ARG A 60 -2.51 1.69 -7.01
N GLU A 61 -2.83 2.49 -6.00
CA GLU A 61 -1.83 3.42 -5.45
C GLU A 61 -0.65 2.65 -4.85
N MET A 62 -0.94 1.53 -4.21
CA MET A 62 0.07 0.65 -3.66
C MET A 62 0.90 -0.06 -4.75
N ALA A 63 0.28 -0.55 -5.83
CA ALA A 63 1.01 -1.12 -6.96
C ALA A 63 2.05 -0.13 -7.50
N LYS A 64 1.66 1.15 -7.68
CA LYS A 64 2.59 2.22 -8.10
C LYS A 64 3.73 2.45 -7.10
N ALA A 65 3.45 2.34 -5.79
CA ALA A 65 4.49 2.50 -4.78
C ALA A 65 5.50 1.34 -4.85
N ILE A 66 5.04 0.11 -5.05
CA ILE A 66 5.89 -1.07 -5.26
C ILE A 66 6.73 -0.91 -6.52
N ASP A 67 6.12 -0.58 -7.67
CA ASP A 67 6.80 -0.36 -8.95
C ASP A 67 7.93 0.67 -8.84
N THR A 68 7.77 1.63 -7.93
CA THR A 68 8.76 2.68 -7.67
C THR A 68 9.99 2.16 -6.92
N VAL A 69 9.84 1.15 -6.06
CA VAL A 69 10.89 0.62 -5.17
C VAL A 69 11.55 -0.64 -5.78
N GLU A 70 10.81 -1.44 -6.53
CA GLU A 70 11.26 -2.69 -7.13
C GLU A 70 12.59 -2.58 -7.93
N PRO A 71 12.83 -1.54 -8.77
CA PRO A 71 14.09 -1.41 -9.52
C PRO A 71 15.32 -1.34 -8.62
N PHE A 72 15.20 -0.75 -7.43
CA PHE A 72 16.31 -0.67 -6.47
C PHE A 72 16.59 -2.02 -5.81
N ALA A 73 15.52 -2.74 -5.43
CA ALA A 73 15.64 -4.09 -4.89
C ALA A 73 16.28 -5.05 -5.92
N ARG A 74 15.88 -4.96 -7.19
CA ARG A 74 16.46 -5.75 -8.29
C ARG A 74 17.93 -5.41 -8.52
N GLN A 75 18.30 -4.12 -8.58
CA GLN A 75 19.71 -3.72 -8.71
C GLN A 75 20.56 -4.23 -7.55
N LEU A 76 20.02 -4.18 -6.34
CA LEU A 76 20.70 -4.68 -5.15
C LEU A 76 20.93 -6.20 -5.24
N ALA A 77 19.92 -6.96 -5.67
CA ALA A 77 20.02 -8.41 -5.85
C ALA A 77 21.03 -8.82 -6.94
N GLU A 78 21.04 -8.10 -8.06
CA GLU A 78 21.91 -8.44 -9.21
C GLU A 78 23.35 -7.96 -9.04
N LYS A 79 23.54 -6.77 -8.45
CA LYS A 79 24.84 -6.08 -8.45
C LYS A 79 25.45 -5.92 -7.05
N GLY A 80 24.70 -6.20 -5.99
CA GLY A 80 25.12 -5.94 -4.62
C GLY A 80 25.23 -4.44 -4.26
N TRP A 81 24.79 -3.55 -5.16
CA TRP A 81 24.81 -2.10 -4.95
C TRP A 81 23.75 -1.41 -5.80
N ILE A 82 23.35 -0.19 -5.40
CA ILE A 82 22.39 0.64 -6.12
C ILE A 82 23.15 1.69 -6.94
N GLY A 83 22.96 1.68 -8.26
CA GLY A 83 23.70 2.51 -9.22
C GLY A 83 23.29 3.97 -9.28
N VAL A 84 22.27 4.38 -8.53
CA VAL A 84 21.76 5.76 -8.48
C VAL A 84 22.17 6.44 -7.18
N GLY A 85 22.24 7.78 -7.21
CA GLY A 85 22.62 8.57 -6.04
C GLY A 85 21.61 8.42 -4.89
N ARG A 86 22.12 8.44 -3.65
CA ARG A 86 21.34 8.36 -2.40
C ARG A 86 20.07 9.24 -2.41
N ARG A 87 20.19 10.49 -2.88
CA ARG A 87 19.06 11.44 -2.91
C ARG A 87 17.88 10.93 -3.75
N VAL A 88 18.17 10.23 -4.85
CA VAL A 88 17.14 9.68 -5.73
C VAL A 88 16.41 8.54 -5.02
N VAL A 89 17.15 7.61 -4.41
CA VAL A 89 16.58 6.49 -3.67
C VAL A 89 15.72 6.99 -2.52
N LEU A 90 16.23 7.89 -1.68
CA LEU A 90 15.47 8.47 -0.55
C LEU A 90 14.21 9.20 -1.01
N LYS A 91 14.22 9.87 -2.16
CA LYS A 91 13.02 10.50 -2.71
C LYS A 91 11.95 9.48 -3.07
N HIS A 92 12.32 8.35 -3.67
CA HIS A 92 11.38 7.29 -4.02
C HIS A 92 10.85 6.57 -2.79
N ILE A 93 11.71 6.29 -1.81
CA ILE A 93 11.31 5.76 -0.50
C ILE A 93 10.30 6.70 0.17
N GLY A 94 10.60 8.00 0.24
CA GLY A 94 9.70 9.01 0.79
C GLY A 94 8.33 9.04 0.11
N ASN A 95 8.28 8.90 -1.22
CA ASN A 95 7.02 8.81 -1.95
C ASN A 95 6.23 7.53 -1.60
N ALA A 96 6.89 6.38 -1.47
CA ALA A 96 6.25 5.13 -1.06
C ALA A 96 5.68 5.22 0.36
N LEU A 97 6.43 5.82 1.31
CA LEU A 97 5.98 6.05 2.67
C LEU A 97 4.80 7.04 2.75
N LEU A 98 4.75 8.07 1.89
CA LEU A 98 3.60 8.96 1.80
C LEU A 98 2.34 8.25 1.29
N VAL A 99 2.47 7.28 0.38
CA VAL A 99 1.35 6.44 -0.04
C VAL A 99 0.92 5.57 1.13
N GLN A 100 1.84 4.89 1.80
CA GLN A 100 1.54 4.09 2.98
C GLN A 100 0.81 4.89 4.06
N GLN A 101 1.30 6.07 4.43
CA GLN A 101 0.66 6.93 5.44
C GLN A 101 -0.78 7.29 5.07
N ARG A 102 -1.03 7.62 3.80
CA ARG A 102 -2.38 7.93 3.31
C ARG A 102 -3.34 6.74 3.39
N LEU A 103 -2.84 5.53 3.14
CA LEU A 103 -3.64 4.31 3.15
C LEU A 103 -3.87 3.80 4.57
N SER A 104 -2.85 3.84 5.43
CA SER A 104 -2.95 3.39 6.85
C SER A 104 -3.94 4.20 7.68
N GLY A 105 -4.21 5.47 7.32
CA GLY A 105 -5.20 6.31 7.99
C GLY A 105 -6.66 5.97 7.64
N ARG A 106 -6.92 5.00 6.74
CA ARG A 106 -8.27 4.66 6.26
C ARG A 106 -8.78 3.36 6.89
N VAL A 107 -8.80 3.29 8.22
CA VAL A 107 -9.30 2.12 8.97
C VAL A 107 -10.78 1.85 8.70
N ALA A 108 -11.55 2.85 8.27
CA ALA A 108 -13.00 2.77 8.07
C ALA A 108 -13.48 1.74 7.03
N VAL A 109 -12.60 1.17 6.19
CA VAL A 109 -12.98 0.16 5.18
C VAL A 109 -13.39 -1.17 5.84
N THR A 110 -12.89 -1.48 7.03
CA THR A 110 -13.18 -2.74 7.74
C THR A 110 -14.32 -2.63 8.76
N GLU A 111 -14.78 -1.42 9.06
CA GLU A 111 -15.88 -1.22 10.00
C GLU A 111 -17.22 -1.46 9.31
N LYS A 112 -18.12 -2.15 10.00
CA LYS A 112 -19.50 -2.32 9.54
C LYS A 112 -20.28 -1.01 9.69
N PRO A 113 -21.21 -0.70 8.76
CA PRO A 113 -22.05 0.48 8.89
C PRO A 113 -22.96 0.36 10.12
N ASP A 114 -23.21 1.49 10.80
CA ASP A 114 -23.98 1.53 12.04
C ASP A 114 -25.38 0.89 11.91
N VAL A 115 -25.97 0.98 10.71
CA VAL A 115 -27.32 0.46 10.43
C VAL A 115 -27.44 -1.08 10.60
N VAL A 116 -26.34 -1.83 10.61
CA VAL A 116 -26.37 -3.30 10.75
C VAL A 116 -26.31 -3.77 12.20
N TRP A 117 -25.89 -2.93 13.16
CA TRP A 117 -25.61 -3.33 14.55
C TRP A 117 -26.84 -3.94 15.27
N ASP A 118 -28.01 -3.38 15.04
CA ASP A 118 -29.26 -3.83 15.69
C ASP A 118 -30.17 -4.60 14.71
N ARG A 119 -29.70 -4.95 13.53
CA ARG A 119 -30.50 -5.51 12.44
C ARG A 119 -29.84 -6.77 11.84
N PRO A 120 -30.17 -7.96 12.37
CA PRO A 120 -29.58 -9.25 11.89
C PRO A 120 -29.86 -9.56 10.41
N ASP A 121 -30.94 -9.01 9.84
CA ASP A 121 -31.27 -9.15 8.43
C ASP A 121 -30.28 -8.33 7.56
N LEU A 122 -29.94 -7.11 7.97
CA LEU A 122 -28.97 -6.26 7.29
C LEU A 122 -27.54 -6.74 7.49
N ASP A 123 -27.21 -7.29 8.66
CA ASP A 123 -25.90 -7.88 8.93
C ASP A 123 -25.63 -9.08 8.00
N ARG A 124 -26.64 -9.94 7.79
CA ARG A 124 -26.52 -11.04 6.81
C ARG A 124 -26.37 -10.54 5.37
N LEU A 125 -27.07 -9.49 4.99
CA LEU A 125 -26.92 -8.86 3.68
C LEU A 125 -25.51 -8.30 3.52
N TYR A 126 -25.02 -7.55 4.53
CA TYR A 126 -23.68 -7.02 4.53
C TYR A 126 -22.62 -8.11 4.42
N GLY A 127 -22.71 -9.19 5.20
CA GLY A 127 -21.76 -10.31 5.13
C GLY A 127 -21.68 -10.94 3.75
N ARG A 128 -22.83 -11.13 3.07
CA ARG A 128 -22.84 -11.63 1.68
C ARG A 128 -22.17 -10.69 0.68
N LEU A 129 -22.36 -9.38 0.84
CA LEU A 129 -21.69 -8.38 0.00
C LEU A 129 -20.21 -8.28 0.34
N GLU A 130 -19.83 -8.38 1.62
CA GLU A 130 -18.44 -8.43 2.07
C GLU A 130 -17.70 -9.60 1.41
N ASP A 131 -18.33 -10.80 1.41
CA ASP A 131 -17.79 -12.00 0.77
C ASP A 131 -17.71 -11.85 -0.76
N GLU A 132 -18.76 -11.36 -1.42
CA GLU A 132 -18.81 -11.20 -2.87
C GLU A 132 -17.76 -10.23 -3.41
N TYR A 133 -17.55 -9.11 -2.70
CA TYR A 133 -16.55 -8.11 -3.06
C TYR A 133 -15.18 -8.34 -2.42
N GLU A 134 -15.00 -9.45 -1.68
CA GLU A 134 -13.76 -9.82 -0.99
C GLU A 134 -13.20 -8.67 -0.14
N LEU A 135 -14.08 -7.87 0.50
CA LEU A 135 -13.69 -6.62 1.13
C LEU A 135 -12.64 -6.82 2.22
N LYS A 136 -12.81 -7.84 3.05
CA LYS A 136 -11.90 -8.17 4.15
C LYS A 136 -10.56 -8.67 3.64
N GLU A 137 -10.57 -9.64 2.73
CA GLU A 137 -9.37 -10.26 2.15
C GLU A 137 -8.53 -9.21 1.41
N ARG A 138 -9.17 -8.35 0.64
CA ARG A 138 -8.53 -7.24 -0.09
C ARG A 138 -7.93 -6.21 0.87
N ALA A 139 -8.66 -5.81 1.91
CA ALA A 139 -8.15 -4.89 2.94
C ALA A 139 -6.92 -5.46 3.65
N GLU A 140 -6.95 -6.75 4.02
CA GLU A 140 -5.81 -7.45 4.61
C GLU A 140 -4.63 -7.54 3.63
N ALA A 141 -4.89 -7.83 2.35
CA ALA A 141 -3.85 -7.89 1.32
C ALA A 141 -3.17 -6.51 1.14
N VAL A 142 -3.96 -5.42 1.13
CA VAL A 142 -3.44 -4.05 1.12
C VAL A 142 -2.56 -3.81 2.34
N SER A 143 -3.02 -4.16 3.53
CA SER A 143 -2.26 -3.98 4.78
C SER A 143 -0.93 -4.75 4.77
N ARG A 144 -0.95 -6.02 4.37
CA ARG A 144 0.26 -6.85 4.24
C ARG A 144 1.27 -6.24 3.26
N LYS A 145 0.82 -5.79 2.09
CA LYS A 145 1.70 -5.16 1.09
C LYS A 145 2.26 -3.81 1.57
N LEU A 146 1.49 -3.02 2.32
CA LEU A 146 1.98 -1.80 2.96
C LEU A 146 3.11 -2.07 3.94
N SER A 147 3.00 -3.12 4.75
CA SER A 147 4.07 -3.60 5.64
C SER A 147 5.35 -3.93 4.87
N VAL A 148 5.24 -4.62 3.73
CA VAL A 148 6.39 -4.95 2.87
C VAL A 148 7.07 -3.69 2.34
N ILE A 149 6.30 -2.68 1.91
CA ILE A 149 6.88 -1.40 1.46
C ILE A 149 7.66 -0.72 2.59
N SER A 150 7.09 -0.68 3.80
CA SER A 150 7.73 -0.07 4.97
C SER A 150 9.06 -0.75 5.29
N ASN A 151 9.04 -2.07 5.41
CA ASN A 151 10.23 -2.87 5.73
C ASN A 151 11.30 -2.74 4.64
N THR A 152 10.90 -2.73 3.36
CA THR A 152 11.84 -2.54 2.26
C THR A 152 12.47 -1.16 2.28
N ALA A 153 11.70 -0.13 2.60
CA ALA A 153 12.17 1.24 2.73
C ALA A 153 13.19 1.40 3.86
N GLU A 154 12.95 0.74 5.00
CA GLU A 154 13.87 0.71 6.15
C GLU A 154 15.19 0.03 5.78
N ILE A 155 15.15 -1.18 5.22
CA ILE A 155 16.33 -1.93 4.78
C ILE A 155 17.16 -1.12 3.77
N LEU A 156 16.52 -0.48 2.79
CA LEU A 156 17.22 0.34 1.81
C LEU A 156 17.90 1.56 2.45
N THR A 157 17.28 2.16 3.46
CA THR A 157 17.85 3.28 4.20
C THR A 157 19.08 2.84 4.98
N ASP A 158 19.02 1.72 5.68
CA ASP A 158 20.12 1.15 6.46
C ASP A 158 21.33 0.80 5.59
N ILE A 159 21.10 0.20 4.42
CA ILE A 159 22.17 -0.12 3.46
C ILE A 159 22.88 1.17 2.98
N ILE A 160 22.12 2.24 2.75
CA ILE A 160 22.66 3.51 2.29
C ILE A 160 23.52 4.17 3.40
N ASP A 161 23.10 4.10 4.64
CA ASP A 161 23.78 4.73 5.77
C ASP A 161 25.04 3.95 6.19
N THR A 162 25.02 2.64 6.17
CA THR A 162 26.18 1.78 6.46
C THR A 162 27.34 2.08 5.51
N ARG A 163 27.10 2.31 4.22
CA ARG A 163 28.15 2.67 3.26
C ARG A 163 28.82 4.02 3.55
N ARG A 164 28.11 4.95 4.16
CA ARG A 164 28.69 6.24 4.57
C ARG A 164 29.65 6.07 5.74
N SER A 165 29.27 5.24 6.72
CA SER A 165 30.12 4.94 7.88
C SER A 165 31.43 4.31 7.46
N LEU A 166 31.40 3.30 6.60
CA LEU A 166 32.60 2.63 6.06
C LEU A 166 33.52 3.59 5.29
N ARG A 167 32.98 4.54 4.51
CA ARG A 167 33.82 5.52 3.81
C ARG A 167 34.54 6.47 4.78
N LEU A 168 33.87 6.93 5.82
CA LEU A 168 34.47 7.78 6.85
C LEU A 168 35.56 7.02 7.60
N GLU A 169 35.33 5.75 7.93
CA GLU A 169 36.31 4.90 8.58
C GLU A 169 37.56 4.71 7.71
N ILE A 170 37.41 4.41 6.42
CA ILE A 170 38.53 4.31 5.49
C ILE A 170 39.29 5.63 5.38
N ILE A 171 38.61 6.77 5.31
CA ILE A 171 39.28 8.10 5.26
C ILE A 171 40.10 8.33 6.53
N ILE A 172 39.57 8.00 7.69
CA ILE A 172 40.27 8.15 8.97
C ILE A 172 41.51 7.23 8.97
N VAL A 173 41.37 5.98 8.60
CA VAL A 173 42.50 5.02 8.52
C VAL A 173 43.59 5.51 7.57
N VAL A 174 43.23 6.02 6.39
CA VAL A 174 44.19 6.59 5.43
C VAL A 174 44.90 7.83 5.99
N LEU A 175 44.16 8.73 6.68
CA LEU A 175 44.78 9.90 7.32
C LEU A 175 45.79 9.51 8.41
N ILE A 176 45.45 8.54 9.25
CA ILE A 176 46.35 8.02 10.29
C ILE A 176 47.60 7.38 9.65
N ALA A 177 47.44 6.62 8.56
CA ALA A 177 48.55 6.01 7.86
C ALA A 177 49.51 7.06 7.26
N VAL A 178 48.95 8.13 6.69
CA VAL A 178 49.74 9.27 6.15
C VAL A 178 50.47 10.00 7.27
N GLU A 179 49.83 10.29 8.43
CA GLU A 179 50.46 10.89 9.59
C GLU A 179 51.65 10.06 10.09
N LEU A 180 51.44 8.77 10.24
CA LEU A 180 52.53 7.84 10.66
C LEU A 180 53.70 7.82 9.67
N ALA A 181 53.44 7.83 8.37
CA ALA A 181 54.44 7.89 7.34
C ALA A 181 55.25 9.20 7.40
N VAL A 182 54.59 10.34 7.58
CA VAL A 182 55.23 11.66 7.73
C VAL A 182 56.08 11.70 9.01
N ALA A 183 55.55 11.21 10.14
CA ALA A 183 56.29 11.16 11.40
C ALA A 183 57.53 10.26 11.27
N ALA A 184 57.42 9.10 10.67
CA ALA A 184 58.56 8.20 10.43
C ALA A 184 59.63 8.86 9.51
N TYR A 185 59.21 9.59 8.49
CA TYR A 185 60.13 10.34 7.61
C TYR A 185 60.89 11.44 8.37
N GLN A 186 60.22 12.15 9.25
CA GLN A 186 60.83 13.23 10.08
C GLN A 186 61.81 12.69 11.10
N VAL A 187 61.65 11.47 11.59
CA VAL A 187 62.57 10.83 12.57
C VAL A 187 63.82 10.28 11.84
N LEU A 188 63.71 9.90 10.55
CA LEU A 188 64.77 9.32 9.76
C LEU A 188 65.70 10.35 9.07
N HIS A 189 65.20 11.60 8.94
CA HIS A 189 65.91 12.74 8.34
C HIS A 189 66.05 13.90 9.30
#